data_d2771fc994433840056befbae082233c
#
_entry.id   d2771fc994433840056befbae082233c
#
_cell.length_a   1.000
_cell.length_b   1.000
_cell.length_c   1.000
_cell.angle_alpha   90.00
_cell.angle_beta   90.00
_cell.angle_gamma   90.00
#
_symmetry.space_group_name_H-M   'P 1'
#
loop_
_entity.id
_entity.type
_entity.pdbx_description
1 polymer ?
#
loop_
_entity_poly.entity_id
_entity_poly.type
_entity_poly.pdbx_seq_one_letter_code
_entity_poly.pdbx_strand_id
1 'polypeptide(L)'
;MDINSNPNNASESGVGAPSIFPGAVSNTFRVHARDLVNLGSLYTNFLGTNSALYGNGNDIEFTMNLNNTYYAQLWDNTYRGVNNLQQVINKANENPDFIYYGAMAKVMKVFYMQPIVDLYGNSPYSDAFKQQQNTTPKYDKDSDIYKTMFAELDQAITALNTPAGGTTSLPTNQDIVFKGDLKKWVGFANAVKLRMIIRMSNVTGEMATVRDQQIASLVGKEIIDQDVLVNPGYSAGNDDSQNPFASFFFSTSAGSQAQAIRMDTASGHLATCLNGNDKNDTNAFYQKFNGVVDGRKSRMFTVSAGRVIGVKQGARPGEPDMTTERPISQFGAGWFTTQPEVDAANASSRAGALMTATEINLLKAEASLRYPSLGYDGKSAFENAITSSFAYLGATGASDYIAKVNTVNKLGWTGSNTDKTEAIMTQKWLALGMITPIQVFFDYNRTGYPYTPLATTAVYDKKPYRLMYPTSEIAANSQNVPALTAAQCFAKNELTPFWLK
;
A
#
# COMPACT_ATOMS: atom_id res chain seq x y z
N MET A 1 46.53 -5.17 -22.43
CA MET A 1 45.53 -6.02 -21.78
C MET A 1 45.18 -5.35 -20.46
N ASP A 2 43.94 -4.94 -20.36
CA ASP A 2 43.45 -4.25 -19.16
C ASP A 2 43.27 -5.30 -18.04
N ILE A 3 44.19 -5.31 -17.10
CA ILE A 3 44.27 -6.30 -16.00
C ILE A 3 43.17 -6.11 -14.97
N ASN A 4 42.31 -5.06 -15.13
CA ASN A 4 41.25 -4.70 -14.21
C ASN A 4 39.83 -5.15 -14.63
N SER A 5 39.67 -5.83 -15.76
CA SER A 5 38.36 -6.40 -16.12
C SER A 5 38.29 -7.85 -15.64
N ASN A 6 37.50 -8.10 -14.59
CA ASN A 6 37.18 -9.47 -14.19
C ASN A 6 36.27 -10.08 -15.26
N PRO A 7 36.71 -11.09 -16.04
CA PRO A 7 35.90 -11.68 -17.12
C PRO A 7 34.67 -12.42 -16.61
N ASN A 8 34.58 -12.64 -15.28
CA ASN A 8 33.41 -13.25 -14.63
C ASN A 8 32.38 -12.21 -14.07
N ASN A 9 32.70 -10.92 -14.13
CA ASN A 9 31.69 -9.91 -13.87
C ASN A 9 30.90 -9.68 -15.14
N ALA A 10 29.60 -9.99 -15.08
CA ALA A 10 28.67 -9.59 -16.13
C ALA A 10 28.81 -8.07 -16.32
N SER A 11 29.25 -7.63 -17.51
CA SER A 11 29.23 -6.21 -17.85
C SER A 11 27.77 -5.73 -17.83
N GLU A 12 27.51 -4.50 -17.39
CA GLU A 12 26.14 -3.93 -17.44
C GLU A 12 25.52 -4.03 -18.85
N SER A 13 26.34 -3.99 -19.89
CA SER A 13 25.92 -4.18 -21.29
C SER A 13 25.49 -5.63 -21.60
N GLY A 14 25.99 -6.63 -20.85
CA GLY A 14 25.67 -8.06 -21.05
C GLY A 14 24.42 -8.55 -20.34
N VAL A 15 23.84 -7.78 -19.40
CA VAL A 15 22.65 -8.18 -18.65
C VAL A 15 21.40 -7.63 -19.35
N GLY A 16 20.56 -8.53 -19.88
CA GLY A 16 19.33 -8.17 -20.58
C GLY A 16 18.17 -7.78 -19.63
N ALA A 17 17.16 -7.11 -20.18
CA ALA A 17 15.92 -6.75 -19.46
C ALA A 17 15.27 -7.93 -18.70
N PRO A 18 15.22 -9.17 -19.27
CA PRO A 18 14.66 -10.33 -18.57
C PRO A 18 15.33 -10.68 -17.25
N SER A 19 16.66 -10.48 -17.15
CA SER A 19 17.43 -10.83 -15.94
C SER A 19 17.29 -9.80 -14.82
N ILE A 20 17.03 -8.52 -15.17
CA ILE A 20 16.91 -7.44 -14.19
C ILE A 20 15.49 -7.37 -13.60
N PHE A 21 14.47 -7.63 -14.43
CA PHE A 21 13.07 -7.38 -14.09
C PHE A 21 12.59 -8.05 -12.79
N PRO A 22 12.79 -9.37 -12.57
CA PRO A 22 12.28 -10.03 -11.35
C PRO A 22 12.89 -9.43 -10.07
N GLY A 23 14.21 -9.19 -10.08
CA GLY A 23 14.91 -8.58 -8.95
C GLY A 23 14.46 -7.13 -8.68
N ALA A 24 14.24 -6.35 -9.74
CA ALA A 24 13.73 -4.98 -9.61
C ALA A 24 12.35 -4.95 -8.97
N VAL A 25 11.44 -5.85 -9.36
CA VAL A 25 10.09 -5.94 -8.79
C VAL A 25 10.14 -6.41 -7.34
N SER A 26 10.83 -7.52 -7.03
CA SER A 26 10.83 -8.12 -5.69
C SER A 26 11.55 -7.27 -4.64
N ASN A 27 12.68 -6.64 -4.98
CA ASN A 27 13.43 -5.80 -4.06
C ASN A 27 12.66 -4.51 -3.70
N THR A 28 11.94 -3.92 -4.66
CA THR A 28 11.09 -2.76 -4.37
C THR A 28 9.86 -3.16 -3.57
N PHE A 29 9.27 -4.33 -3.84
CA PHE A 29 8.17 -4.87 -3.04
C PHE A 29 8.57 -5.03 -1.56
N ARG A 30 9.80 -5.45 -1.26
CA ARG A 30 10.30 -5.59 0.12
C ARG A 30 10.10 -4.32 0.95
N VAL A 31 10.35 -3.15 0.37
CA VAL A 31 10.16 -1.84 1.03
C VAL A 31 8.69 -1.59 1.30
N HIS A 32 7.83 -1.82 0.30
CA HIS A 32 6.40 -1.61 0.42
C HIS A 32 5.77 -2.55 1.45
N ALA A 33 6.14 -3.83 1.44
CA ALA A 33 5.61 -4.85 2.33
C ALA A 33 6.00 -4.65 3.82
N ARG A 34 7.01 -3.84 4.10
CA ARG A 34 7.49 -3.54 5.45
C ARG A 34 7.16 -2.12 5.85
N ASP A 35 7.82 -1.16 5.22
CA ASP A 35 7.82 0.24 5.67
C ASP A 35 6.47 0.92 5.43
N LEU A 36 5.85 0.74 4.24
CA LEU A 36 4.52 1.32 3.98
C LEU A 36 3.41 0.62 4.77
N VAL A 37 3.53 -0.69 5.02
CA VAL A 37 2.58 -1.41 5.86
C VAL A 37 2.69 -0.93 7.30
N ASN A 38 3.91 -0.84 7.86
CA ASN A 38 4.10 -0.39 9.23
C ASN A 38 3.60 1.04 9.43
N LEU A 39 4.07 1.98 8.60
CA LEU A 39 3.65 3.39 8.65
C LEU A 39 2.13 3.53 8.54
N GLY A 40 1.52 2.91 7.52
CA GLY A 40 0.09 3.02 7.27
C GLY A 40 -0.76 2.42 8.37
N SER A 41 -0.38 1.25 8.91
CA SER A 41 -1.11 0.58 9.99
C SER A 41 -1.12 1.41 11.27
N LEU A 42 0.01 2.03 11.61
CA LEU A 42 0.12 2.90 12.78
C LEU A 42 -0.63 4.22 12.59
N TYR A 43 -0.45 4.87 11.43
CA TYR A 43 -1.13 6.14 11.13
C TYR A 43 -2.64 6.03 10.99
N THR A 44 -3.15 4.87 10.60
CA THR A 44 -4.60 4.62 10.52
C THR A 44 -5.19 4.04 11.81
N ASN A 45 -4.44 4.03 12.90
CA ASN A 45 -4.85 3.46 14.18
C ASN A 45 -5.39 2.02 14.04
N PHE A 46 -4.75 1.24 13.16
CA PHE A 46 -5.03 -0.19 13.01
C PHE A 46 -4.25 -1.00 14.05
N LEU A 47 -2.98 -0.66 14.25
CA LEU A 47 -2.13 -1.28 15.27
C LEU A 47 -1.90 -0.37 16.47
N GLY A 48 -1.70 -0.99 17.62
CA GLY A 48 -1.18 -0.40 18.83
C GLY A 48 0.05 -1.18 19.30
N THR A 49 0.80 -0.64 20.28
CA THR A 49 1.98 -1.29 20.82
C THR A 49 1.66 -1.91 22.17
N ASN A 50 2.11 -3.14 22.41
CA ASN A 50 2.08 -3.77 23.73
C ASN A 50 3.13 -3.12 24.65
N SER A 51 2.85 -1.91 25.11
CA SER A 51 3.76 -1.09 25.91
C SER A 51 4.11 -1.72 27.27
N ALA A 52 3.31 -2.67 27.76
CA ALA A 52 3.65 -3.44 28.96
C ALA A 52 4.92 -4.28 28.79
N LEU A 53 5.24 -4.69 27.57
CA LEU A 53 6.44 -5.48 27.25
C LEU A 53 7.54 -4.64 26.57
N TYR A 54 7.17 -3.63 25.76
CA TYR A 54 8.08 -2.93 24.85
C TYR A 54 8.20 -1.42 25.10
N GLY A 55 7.63 -0.92 26.19
CA GLY A 55 7.79 0.47 26.60
C GLY A 55 7.37 1.47 25.51
N ASN A 56 8.33 2.18 24.95
CA ASN A 56 8.11 3.25 23.97
C ASN A 56 8.20 2.78 22.51
N GLY A 57 7.96 1.51 22.22
CA GLY A 57 7.88 1.03 20.83
C GLY A 57 6.89 1.87 20.00
N ASN A 58 7.26 2.21 18.76
CA ASN A 58 6.50 3.10 17.86
C ASN A 58 6.27 4.54 18.43
N ASP A 59 7.16 5.03 19.28
CA ASP A 59 6.97 6.34 19.94
C ASP A 59 6.94 7.50 18.93
N ILE A 60 7.75 7.44 17.86
CA ILE A 60 7.77 8.48 16.82
C ILE A 60 6.45 8.49 16.04
N GLU A 61 5.92 7.33 15.68
CA GLU A 61 4.64 7.19 14.99
C GLU A 61 3.49 7.70 15.85
N PHE A 62 3.51 7.44 17.15
CA PHE A 62 2.45 7.86 18.06
C PHE A 62 2.56 9.33 18.45
N THR A 63 3.76 9.84 18.69
CA THR A 63 3.96 11.27 18.94
C THR A 63 3.85 12.11 17.69
N MET A 64 4.06 11.50 16.51
CA MET A 64 4.15 12.20 15.22
C MET A 64 5.24 13.28 15.20
N ASN A 65 6.30 13.10 15.99
CA ASN A 65 7.44 14.01 16.01
C ASN A 65 8.35 13.77 14.82
N LEU A 66 7.90 14.23 13.64
CA LEU A 66 8.58 14.01 12.36
C LEU A 66 9.96 14.66 12.32
N ASN A 67 10.91 13.96 11.74
CA ASN A 67 12.24 14.44 11.42
C ASN A 67 12.75 13.83 10.10
N ASN A 68 13.91 14.25 9.62
CA ASN A 68 14.46 13.81 8.34
C ASN A 68 15.01 12.37 8.33
N THR A 69 15.10 11.71 9.48
CA THR A 69 15.48 10.27 9.57
C THR A 69 14.27 9.35 9.59
N TYR A 70 13.06 9.92 9.81
CA TYR A 70 11.82 9.17 9.90
C TYR A 70 11.45 8.53 8.56
N TYR A 71 11.47 7.21 8.51
CA TYR A 71 11.27 6.42 7.28
C TYR A 71 12.16 6.83 6.09
N ALA A 72 13.37 7.34 6.34
CA ALA A 72 14.32 7.72 5.29
C ALA A 72 14.60 6.57 4.31
N GLN A 73 14.72 5.35 4.81
CA GLN A 73 14.93 4.14 4.01
C GLN A 73 13.78 3.84 3.03
N LEU A 74 12.56 4.28 3.31
CA LEU A 74 11.43 4.14 2.40
C LEU A 74 11.70 4.88 1.07
N TRP A 75 12.20 6.11 1.17
CA TRP A 75 12.62 6.90 0.01
C TRP A 75 13.81 6.25 -0.68
N ASP A 76 14.92 6.06 0.04
CA ASP A 76 16.19 5.60 -0.51
C ASP A 76 16.06 4.25 -1.23
N ASN A 77 15.39 3.29 -0.60
CA ASN A 77 15.25 1.94 -1.14
C ASN A 77 14.22 1.89 -2.28
N THR A 78 13.17 2.73 -2.25
CA THR A 78 12.23 2.81 -3.39
C THR A 78 12.94 3.39 -4.62
N TYR A 79 13.69 4.49 -4.48
CA TYR A 79 14.44 5.06 -5.60
C TYR A 79 15.47 4.08 -6.16
N ARG A 80 16.19 3.35 -5.29
CA ARG A 80 17.15 2.31 -5.70
C ARG A 80 16.45 1.19 -6.48
N GLY A 81 15.31 0.70 -6.01
CA GLY A 81 14.54 -0.35 -6.67
C GLY A 81 13.96 0.11 -8.02
N VAL A 82 13.38 1.31 -8.04
CA VAL A 82 12.82 1.91 -9.27
C VAL A 82 13.91 2.23 -10.29
N ASN A 83 15.12 2.58 -9.86
CA ASN A 83 16.24 2.73 -10.79
C ASN A 83 16.50 1.44 -11.58
N ASN A 84 16.39 0.26 -10.97
CA ASN A 84 16.51 -1.00 -11.68
C ASN A 84 15.35 -1.23 -12.69
N LEU A 85 14.12 -0.80 -12.36
CA LEU A 85 13.00 -0.81 -13.31
C LEU A 85 13.29 0.13 -14.50
N GLN A 86 13.87 1.30 -14.24
CA GLN A 86 14.28 2.21 -15.31
C GLN A 86 15.35 1.61 -16.22
N GLN A 87 16.27 0.79 -15.69
CA GLN A 87 17.25 0.05 -16.51
C GLN A 87 16.54 -0.95 -17.45
N VAL A 88 15.50 -1.64 -16.98
CA VAL A 88 14.68 -2.51 -17.84
C VAL A 88 14.02 -1.71 -18.96
N ILE A 89 13.46 -0.54 -18.64
CA ILE A 89 12.84 0.37 -19.63
C ILE A 89 13.87 0.83 -20.66
N ASN A 90 15.07 1.25 -20.23
CA ASN A 90 16.14 1.71 -21.11
C ASN A 90 16.57 0.61 -22.09
N LYS A 91 16.80 -0.61 -21.59
CA LYS A 91 17.15 -1.77 -22.41
C LYS A 91 16.04 -2.16 -23.40
N ALA A 92 14.77 -1.98 -23.04
CA ALA A 92 13.65 -2.20 -23.94
C ALA A 92 13.54 -1.10 -25.03
N ASN A 93 13.97 0.11 -24.72
CA ASN A 93 14.06 1.19 -25.72
C ASN A 93 15.20 0.96 -26.73
N GLU A 94 16.28 0.33 -26.30
CA GLU A 94 17.43 -0.04 -27.13
C GLU A 94 17.18 -1.30 -27.99
N ASN A 95 16.38 -2.24 -27.46
CA ASN A 95 16.06 -3.50 -28.14
C ASN A 95 14.55 -3.78 -28.11
N PRO A 96 13.85 -3.65 -29.26
CA PRO A 96 12.41 -3.90 -29.39
C PRO A 96 11.96 -5.32 -28.97
N ASP A 97 12.86 -6.30 -28.95
CA ASP A 97 12.55 -7.65 -28.49
C ASP A 97 12.12 -7.70 -27.02
N PHE A 98 12.49 -6.68 -26.24
CA PHE A 98 12.13 -6.55 -24.83
C PHE A 98 10.91 -5.65 -24.58
N ILE A 99 10.09 -5.36 -25.60
CA ILE A 99 8.95 -4.44 -25.50
C ILE A 99 8.03 -4.74 -24.31
N TYR A 100 7.74 -6.00 -24.04
CA TYR A 100 6.85 -6.38 -22.92
C TYR A 100 7.51 -6.16 -21.57
N TYR A 101 8.81 -6.44 -21.43
CA TYR A 101 9.55 -6.15 -20.20
C TYR A 101 9.58 -4.64 -19.91
N GLY A 102 9.79 -3.83 -20.92
CA GLY A 102 9.74 -2.37 -20.80
C GLY A 102 8.36 -1.87 -20.36
N ALA A 103 7.30 -2.45 -20.94
CA ALA A 103 5.93 -2.12 -20.59
C ALA A 103 5.59 -2.51 -19.14
N MET A 104 5.89 -3.74 -18.73
CA MET A 104 5.70 -4.22 -17.36
C MET A 104 6.50 -3.37 -16.36
N ALA A 105 7.75 -3.01 -16.70
CA ALA A 105 8.59 -2.17 -15.85
C ALA A 105 8.02 -0.74 -15.70
N LYS A 106 7.39 -0.16 -16.73
CA LYS A 106 6.67 1.12 -16.62
C LYS A 106 5.48 1.01 -15.66
N VAL A 107 4.67 -0.04 -15.76
CA VAL A 107 3.55 -0.28 -14.82
C VAL A 107 4.06 -0.35 -13.38
N MET A 108 5.12 -1.14 -13.12
CA MET A 108 5.69 -1.29 -11.80
C MET A 108 6.38 -0.02 -11.29
N LYS A 109 7.05 0.75 -12.17
CA LYS A 109 7.62 2.05 -11.82
C LYS A 109 6.55 3.01 -11.31
N VAL A 110 5.44 3.15 -12.04
CA VAL A 110 4.32 3.99 -11.62
C VAL A 110 3.71 3.48 -10.32
N PHE A 111 3.48 2.17 -10.21
CA PHE A 111 2.92 1.55 -9.01
C PHE A 111 3.74 1.85 -7.75
N TYR A 112 5.08 1.74 -7.83
CA TYR A 112 5.97 1.95 -6.68
C TYR A 112 6.25 3.43 -6.40
N MET A 113 6.29 4.29 -7.43
CA MET A 113 6.53 5.72 -7.24
C MET A 113 5.29 6.48 -6.77
N GLN A 114 4.07 6.02 -7.06
CA GLN A 114 2.86 6.71 -6.63
C GLN A 114 2.82 6.98 -5.12
N PRO A 115 3.04 5.99 -4.22
CA PRO A 115 3.05 6.25 -2.78
C PRO A 115 4.14 7.23 -2.34
N ILE A 116 5.29 7.27 -3.02
CA ILE A 116 6.36 8.23 -2.75
C ILE A 116 5.90 9.65 -3.08
N VAL A 117 5.32 9.85 -4.26
CA VAL A 117 4.78 11.16 -4.66
C VAL A 117 3.63 11.58 -3.75
N ASP A 118 2.76 10.64 -3.37
CA ASP A 118 1.65 10.89 -2.45
C ASP A 118 2.11 11.25 -1.03
N LEU A 119 3.26 10.71 -0.57
CA LEU A 119 3.82 10.99 0.76
C LEU A 119 4.71 12.23 0.81
N TYR A 120 5.45 12.51 -0.25
CA TYR A 120 6.49 13.54 -0.24
C TYR A 120 6.16 14.75 -1.14
N GLY A 121 5.12 14.67 -1.97
CA GLY A 121 4.80 15.73 -2.94
C GLY A 121 5.84 15.82 -4.05
N ASN A 122 6.33 17.04 -4.31
CA ASN A 122 7.39 17.27 -5.30
C ASN A 122 8.57 16.33 -5.06
N SER A 123 9.04 15.67 -6.12
CA SER A 123 10.06 14.62 -6.03
C SER A 123 10.86 14.54 -7.32
N PRO A 124 12.11 14.05 -7.32
CA PRO A 124 12.83 13.78 -8.56
C PRO A 124 12.15 12.65 -9.35
N TYR A 125 11.81 12.89 -10.62
CA TYR A 125 11.20 11.90 -11.50
C TYR A 125 11.74 11.95 -12.93
N SER A 126 11.55 13.06 -13.65
CA SER A 126 11.98 13.21 -15.04
C SER A 126 13.50 13.28 -15.19
N ASP A 127 14.16 13.85 -14.21
CA ASP A 127 15.62 14.02 -14.16
C ASP A 127 16.33 12.95 -13.30
N ALA A 128 15.55 12.10 -12.62
CA ALA A 128 16.04 10.97 -11.83
C ALA A 128 16.42 9.76 -12.69
N PHE A 129 16.98 8.72 -12.06
CA PHE A 129 17.26 7.40 -12.65
C PHE A 129 18.30 7.42 -13.80
N LYS A 130 19.15 8.45 -13.84
CA LYS A 130 20.25 8.60 -14.82
C LYS A 130 21.59 8.09 -14.31
N GLN A 131 21.60 7.40 -13.15
CA GLN A 131 22.81 6.86 -12.50
C GLN A 131 23.91 7.93 -12.31
N GLN A 132 25.16 7.61 -12.68
CA GLN A 132 26.30 8.53 -12.55
C GLN A 132 26.22 9.75 -13.47
N GLN A 133 25.32 9.76 -14.46
CA GLN A 133 25.15 10.90 -15.37
C GLN A 133 24.48 12.09 -14.68
N ASN A 134 23.65 11.82 -13.64
CA ASN A 134 23.03 12.87 -12.82
C ASN A 134 22.79 12.37 -11.41
N THR A 135 23.64 12.78 -10.48
CA THR A 135 23.56 12.44 -9.05
C THR A 135 22.83 13.47 -8.22
N THR A 136 22.47 14.61 -8.80
CA THR A 136 21.72 15.72 -8.16
C THR A 136 20.50 16.11 -9.00
N PRO A 137 19.49 15.21 -9.13
CA PRO A 137 18.33 15.45 -9.99
C PRO A 137 17.46 16.60 -9.48
N LYS A 138 16.88 17.34 -10.41
CA LYS A 138 15.87 18.37 -10.11
C LYS A 138 14.59 17.73 -9.59
N TYR A 139 13.87 18.49 -8.78
CA TYR A 139 12.53 18.13 -8.31
C TYR A 139 11.48 18.55 -9.32
N ASP A 140 10.66 17.59 -9.73
CA ASP A 140 9.45 17.86 -10.52
C ASP A 140 8.29 18.20 -9.59
N LYS A 141 7.32 18.98 -10.08
CA LYS A 141 6.05 19.15 -9.38
C LYS A 141 5.30 17.83 -9.37
N ASP A 142 4.73 17.49 -8.24
CA ASP A 142 3.95 16.27 -8.04
C ASP A 142 2.80 16.11 -9.02
N SER A 143 2.13 17.21 -9.41
CA SER A 143 1.12 17.25 -10.47
C SER A 143 1.67 16.87 -11.85
N ASP A 144 2.88 17.32 -12.19
CA ASP A 144 3.52 16.99 -13.46
C ASP A 144 4.03 15.54 -13.48
N ILE A 145 4.48 15.04 -12.31
CA ILE A 145 4.80 13.61 -12.15
C ILE A 145 3.57 12.75 -12.42
N TYR A 146 2.39 13.12 -11.91
CA TYR A 146 1.15 12.39 -12.18
C TYR A 146 0.77 12.37 -13.66
N LYS A 147 0.94 13.49 -14.39
CA LYS A 147 0.75 13.53 -15.85
C LYS A 147 1.70 12.55 -16.56
N THR A 148 2.97 12.53 -16.14
CA THR A 148 3.97 11.61 -16.69
C THR A 148 3.64 10.15 -16.38
N MET A 149 3.23 9.84 -15.17
CA MET A 149 2.80 8.49 -14.77
C MET A 149 1.62 7.99 -15.59
N PHE A 150 0.60 8.82 -15.86
CA PHE A 150 -0.49 8.45 -16.74
C PHE A 150 -0.01 8.15 -18.17
N ALA A 151 0.88 8.98 -18.72
CA ALA A 151 1.46 8.74 -20.03
C ALA A 151 2.29 7.45 -20.08
N GLU A 152 3.06 7.14 -19.02
CA GLU A 152 3.81 5.88 -18.92
C GLU A 152 2.89 4.66 -18.89
N LEU A 153 1.75 4.73 -18.18
CA LEU A 153 0.75 3.66 -18.15
C LEU A 153 0.08 3.49 -19.54
N ASP A 154 -0.25 4.57 -20.23
CA ASP A 154 -0.84 4.52 -21.57
C ASP A 154 0.13 3.92 -22.60
N GLN A 155 1.41 4.28 -22.53
CA GLN A 155 2.46 3.67 -23.34
C GLN A 155 2.62 2.18 -23.03
N ALA A 156 2.59 1.80 -21.75
CA ALA A 156 2.68 0.42 -21.32
C ALA A 156 1.50 -0.41 -21.84
N ILE A 157 0.27 0.10 -21.70
CA ILE A 157 -0.95 -0.57 -22.21
C ILE A 157 -0.87 -0.76 -23.72
N THR A 158 -0.40 0.25 -24.45
CA THR A 158 -0.22 0.17 -25.91
C THR A 158 0.79 -0.91 -26.27
N ALA A 159 1.94 -0.95 -25.61
CA ALA A 159 2.98 -1.94 -25.85
C ALA A 159 2.51 -3.38 -25.51
N LEU A 160 1.78 -3.57 -24.39
CA LEU A 160 1.25 -4.86 -23.97
C LEU A 160 0.18 -5.41 -24.95
N ASN A 161 -0.52 -4.53 -25.66
CA ASN A 161 -1.49 -4.92 -26.71
C ASN A 161 -0.87 -5.07 -28.10
N THR A 162 0.42 -4.76 -28.27
CA THR A 162 1.11 -4.95 -29.54
C THR A 162 1.39 -6.44 -29.75
N PRO A 163 1.02 -7.04 -30.88
CA PRO A 163 1.33 -8.45 -31.16
C PRO A 163 2.84 -8.72 -31.15
N ALA A 164 3.23 -9.90 -30.64
CA ALA A 164 4.61 -10.33 -30.62
C ALA A 164 5.14 -10.49 -32.06
N GLY A 165 6.31 -9.93 -32.34
CA GLY A 165 7.11 -10.24 -33.53
C GLY A 165 7.88 -11.55 -33.34
N GLY A 166 8.51 -12.04 -34.43
CA GLY A 166 9.23 -13.34 -34.40
C GLY A 166 10.39 -13.40 -33.40
N THR A 167 11.00 -12.29 -33.05
CA THR A 167 12.13 -12.18 -32.12
C THR A 167 11.73 -11.68 -30.72
N THR A 168 10.44 -11.34 -30.52
CA THR A 168 9.95 -10.78 -29.25
C THR A 168 10.14 -11.77 -28.10
N SER A 169 10.82 -11.34 -27.05
CA SER A 169 11.03 -12.11 -25.82
C SER A 169 9.76 -12.14 -24.96
N LEU A 170 9.14 -13.32 -24.84
CA LEU A 170 7.95 -13.50 -24.00
C LEU A 170 8.33 -13.66 -22.53
N PRO A 171 7.76 -12.86 -21.62
CA PRO A 171 8.17 -12.80 -20.21
C PRO A 171 7.54 -13.93 -19.35
N THR A 172 7.68 -15.19 -19.72
CA THR A 172 7.01 -16.30 -19.05
C THR A 172 7.57 -16.59 -17.65
N ASN A 173 8.83 -16.96 -17.56
CA ASN A 173 9.45 -17.37 -16.27
C ASN A 173 9.94 -16.18 -15.44
N GLN A 174 10.35 -15.10 -16.08
CA GLN A 174 10.86 -13.89 -15.43
C GLN A 174 9.74 -12.97 -14.94
N ASP A 175 8.53 -13.15 -15.41
CA ASP A 175 7.37 -12.45 -14.86
C ASP A 175 6.89 -13.14 -13.57
N ILE A 176 7.31 -12.57 -12.46
CA ILE A 176 6.99 -13.07 -11.11
C ILE A 176 5.62 -12.60 -10.59
N VAL A 177 4.83 -11.92 -11.44
CA VAL A 177 3.48 -11.41 -11.12
C VAL A 177 2.40 -12.20 -11.85
N PHE A 178 2.42 -12.21 -13.17
CA PHE A 178 1.36 -12.83 -13.98
C PHE A 178 1.85 -13.95 -14.92
N LYS A 179 3.12 -14.34 -14.83
CA LYS A 179 3.72 -15.43 -15.62
C LYS A 179 3.57 -15.22 -17.14
N GLY A 180 3.64 -13.98 -17.59
CA GLY A 180 3.56 -13.60 -19.00
C GLY A 180 2.14 -13.36 -19.52
N ASP A 181 1.12 -13.34 -18.67
CA ASP A 181 -0.24 -12.97 -19.06
C ASP A 181 -0.35 -11.44 -19.26
N LEU A 182 -0.17 -11.02 -20.52
CA LEU A 182 -0.17 -9.61 -20.90
C LEU A 182 -1.55 -8.94 -20.70
N LYS A 183 -2.65 -9.69 -20.80
CA LYS A 183 -4.00 -9.16 -20.54
C LYS A 183 -4.17 -8.78 -19.08
N LYS A 184 -3.67 -9.60 -18.16
CA LYS A 184 -3.66 -9.25 -16.73
C LYS A 184 -2.81 -8.04 -16.44
N TRP A 185 -1.68 -7.85 -17.12
CA TRP A 185 -0.87 -6.64 -17.02
C TRP A 185 -1.63 -5.40 -17.49
N VAL A 186 -2.38 -5.47 -18.60
CA VAL A 186 -3.26 -4.38 -19.06
C VAL A 186 -4.33 -4.07 -18.01
N GLY A 187 -5.01 -5.11 -17.48
CA GLY A 187 -6.01 -4.94 -16.44
C GLY A 187 -5.44 -4.35 -15.15
N PHE A 188 -4.22 -4.70 -14.78
CA PHE A 188 -3.52 -4.13 -13.63
C PHE A 188 -3.11 -2.67 -13.87
N ALA A 189 -2.58 -2.34 -15.04
CA ALA A 189 -2.28 -0.95 -15.41
C ALA A 189 -3.53 -0.06 -15.32
N ASN A 190 -4.69 -0.55 -15.79
CA ASN A 190 -5.96 0.15 -15.65
C ASN A 190 -6.41 0.27 -14.18
N ALA A 191 -6.15 -0.72 -13.31
CA ALA A 191 -6.41 -0.63 -11.88
C ALA A 191 -5.55 0.45 -11.20
N VAL A 192 -4.26 0.55 -11.57
CA VAL A 192 -3.37 1.62 -11.11
C VAL A 192 -3.86 3.00 -11.58
N LYS A 193 -4.28 3.12 -12.84
CA LYS A 193 -4.92 4.37 -13.37
C LYS A 193 -6.15 4.74 -12.55
N LEU A 194 -7.05 3.79 -12.26
CA LEU A 194 -8.24 4.04 -11.45
C LEU A 194 -7.88 4.52 -10.05
N ARG A 195 -6.86 3.92 -9.40
CA ARG A 195 -6.36 4.38 -8.09
C ARG A 195 -5.86 5.82 -8.14
N MET A 196 -5.10 6.19 -9.18
CA MET A 196 -4.62 7.56 -9.39
C MET A 196 -5.78 8.54 -9.62
N ILE A 197 -6.77 8.17 -10.42
CA ILE A 197 -7.99 8.97 -10.67
C ILE A 197 -8.75 9.23 -9.37
N ILE A 198 -8.96 8.19 -8.55
CA ILE A 198 -9.64 8.32 -7.25
C ILE A 198 -8.82 9.22 -6.31
N ARG A 199 -7.49 9.12 -6.30
CA ARG A 199 -6.61 10.03 -5.55
C ARG A 199 -6.86 11.49 -5.91
N MET A 200 -7.10 11.76 -7.17
CA MET A 200 -7.36 13.09 -7.71
C MET A 200 -8.83 13.55 -7.57
N SER A 201 -9.67 12.87 -6.78
CA SER A 201 -11.12 13.16 -6.76
C SER A 201 -11.48 14.59 -6.33
N ASN A 202 -10.62 15.25 -5.57
CA ASN A 202 -10.88 16.61 -5.04
C ASN A 202 -10.09 17.71 -5.77
N VAL A 203 -9.27 17.38 -6.77
CA VAL A 203 -8.50 18.38 -7.52
C VAL A 203 -9.39 19.29 -8.34
N THR A 204 -8.93 20.51 -8.56
CA THR A 204 -9.57 21.54 -9.38
C THR A 204 -8.65 22.00 -10.52
N GLY A 205 -9.14 22.88 -11.38
CA GLY A 205 -8.35 23.49 -12.44
C GLY A 205 -7.79 22.48 -13.44
N GLU A 206 -6.54 22.67 -13.86
CA GLU A 206 -5.86 21.84 -14.87
C GLU A 206 -5.88 20.36 -14.50
N MET A 207 -5.59 20.02 -13.23
CA MET A 207 -5.54 18.61 -12.80
C MET A 207 -6.93 17.95 -12.79
N ALA A 208 -8.02 18.71 -12.64
CA ALA A 208 -9.37 18.18 -12.86
C ALA A 208 -9.60 17.80 -14.33
N THR A 209 -9.12 18.62 -15.27
CA THR A 209 -9.18 18.31 -16.71
C THR A 209 -8.37 17.04 -17.02
N VAL A 210 -7.17 16.90 -16.47
CA VAL A 210 -6.35 15.68 -16.61
C VAL A 210 -7.11 14.47 -16.06
N ARG A 211 -7.66 14.57 -14.86
CA ARG A 211 -8.47 13.49 -14.27
C ARG A 211 -9.62 13.07 -15.17
N ASP A 212 -10.37 14.04 -15.70
CA ASP A 212 -11.56 13.78 -16.52
C ASP A 212 -11.20 13.14 -17.86
N GLN A 213 -10.06 13.51 -18.45
CA GLN A 213 -9.49 12.83 -19.62
C GLN A 213 -9.11 11.37 -19.32
N GLN A 214 -8.52 11.13 -18.15
CA GLN A 214 -8.16 9.77 -17.73
C GLN A 214 -9.40 8.92 -17.41
N ILE A 215 -10.46 9.50 -16.84
CA ILE A 215 -11.76 8.84 -16.69
C ILE A 215 -12.29 8.42 -18.07
N ALA A 216 -12.33 9.32 -19.03
CA ALA A 216 -12.81 9.02 -20.39
C ALA A 216 -12.00 7.87 -21.04
N SER A 217 -10.68 7.83 -20.79
CA SER A 217 -9.80 6.77 -21.33
C SER A 217 -10.06 5.39 -20.71
N LEU A 218 -10.66 5.32 -19.50
CA LEU A 218 -11.00 4.05 -18.83
C LEU A 218 -12.40 3.54 -19.14
N VAL A 219 -13.28 4.33 -19.76
CA VAL A 219 -14.63 3.88 -20.11
C VAL A 219 -14.58 2.62 -20.97
N GLY A 220 -15.25 1.55 -20.53
CA GLY A 220 -15.28 0.26 -21.24
C GLY A 220 -13.96 -0.52 -21.22
N LYS A 221 -12.95 -0.09 -20.48
CA LYS A 221 -11.69 -0.83 -20.31
C LYS A 221 -11.81 -1.87 -19.22
N GLU A 222 -11.22 -3.02 -19.48
CA GLU A 222 -11.11 -4.09 -18.50
C GLU A 222 -10.15 -3.70 -17.36
N ILE A 223 -10.60 -3.87 -16.13
CA ILE A 223 -9.79 -3.74 -14.92
C ILE A 223 -9.71 -5.12 -14.29
N ILE A 224 -8.51 -5.53 -13.90
CA ILE A 224 -8.30 -6.82 -13.24
C ILE A 224 -9.23 -6.96 -12.00
N ASP A 225 -9.76 -8.16 -11.78
CA ASP A 225 -10.75 -8.47 -10.72
C ASP A 225 -10.22 -9.47 -9.68
N GLN A 226 -8.95 -9.81 -9.75
CA GLN A 226 -8.26 -10.74 -8.85
C GLN A 226 -7.12 -10.06 -8.09
N ASP A 227 -6.59 -10.74 -7.08
CA ASP A 227 -5.39 -10.28 -6.37
C ASP A 227 -4.19 -10.20 -7.32
N VAL A 228 -3.49 -9.07 -7.28
CA VAL A 228 -2.19 -8.87 -7.94
C VAL A 228 -1.11 -9.20 -6.94
N LEU A 229 -0.46 -10.33 -7.15
CA LEU A 229 0.52 -10.89 -6.23
C LEU A 229 1.90 -10.98 -6.88
N VAL A 230 2.94 -10.84 -6.07
CA VAL A 230 4.33 -11.06 -6.47
C VAL A 230 4.88 -12.31 -5.79
N ASN A 231 5.47 -13.21 -6.56
CA ASN A 231 6.09 -14.42 -6.02
C ASN A 231 7.34 -14.83 -6.83
N PRO A 232 8.53 -14.43 -6.39
CA PRO A 232 9.79 -14.87 -7.01
C PRO A 232 10.19 -16.30 -6.63
N GLY A 233 9.35 -17.02 -5.87
CA GLY A 233 9.66 -18.33 -5.27
C GLY A 233 9.98 -18.21 -3.78
N TYR A 234 9.19 -17.42 -3.05
CA TYR A 234 9.35 -17.25 -1.61
C TYR A 234 9.32 -18.60 -0.86
N SER A 235 10.20 -18.75 0.13
CA SER A 235 10.35 -19.97 0.90
C SER A 235 10.98 -19.70 2.27
N ALA A 236 10.96 -20.68 3.17
CA ALA A 236 11.65 -20.65 4.45
C ALA A 236 13.09 -21.21 4.38
N GLY A 237 13.71 -21.29 3.20
CA GLY A 237 15.07 -21.82 3.05
C GLY A 237 16.14 -20.99 3.76
N ASN A 238 15.98 -19.68 3.78
CA ASN A 238 16.77 -18.72 4.54
C ASN A 238 15.98 -17.39 4.67
N ASP A 239 16.47 -16.45 5.51
CA ASP A 239 15.79 -15.20 5.78
C ASP A 239 15.63 -14.29 4.55
N ASP A 240 16.54 -14.34 3.59
CA ASP A 240 16.46 -13.54 2.35
C ASP A 240 15.46 -14.12 1.34
N SER A 241 15.14 -15.41 1.45
CA SER A 241 14.18 -16.09 0.57
C SER A 241 12.73 -15.95 1.04
N GLN A 242 12.49 -15.42 2.23
CA GLN A 242 11.13 -15.28 2.79
C GLN A 242 10.33 -14.19 2.09
N ASN A 243 8.99 -14.36 2.11
CA ASN A 243 8.11 -13.22 1.90
C ASN A 243 8.50 -12.07 2.86
N PRO A 244 8.80 -10.87 2.35
CA PRO A 244 9.30 -9.77 3.18
C PRO A 244 8.30 -9.29 4.24
N PHE A 245 7.00 -9.43 4.02
CA PHE A 245 5.98 -9.15 5.03
C PHE A 245 6.07 -10.16 6.18
N ALA A 246 6.14 -11.46 5.87
CA ALA A 246 6.24 -12.50 6.90
C ALA A 246 7.54 -12.39 7.70
N SER A 247 8.68 -12.12 7.05
CA SER A 247 9.96 -11.96 7.76
C SER A 247 10.00 -10.73 8.69
N PHE A 248 9.20 -9.71 8.42
CA PHE A 248 9.14 -8.51 9.26
C PHE A 248 8.08 -8.62 10.37
N PHE A 249 6.88 -9.13 10.05
CA PHE A 249 5.74 -9.14 10.96
C PHE A 249 5.50 -10.48 11.66
N PHE A 250 6.14 -11.57 11.26
CA PHE A 250 5.88 -12.89 11.84
C PHE A 250 7.14 -13.56 12.41
N SER A 251 8.02 -14.09 11.56
CA SER A 251 9.16 -14.87 12.04
C SER A 251 10.34 -14.90 11.06
N THR A 252 11.52 -15.22 11.59
CA THR A 252 12.67 -15.66 10.78
C THR A 252 12.37 -16.99 10.09
N SER A 253 13.18 -17.37 9.11
CA SER A 253 13.08 -18.67 8.44
C SER A 253 13.22 -19.87 9.39
N ALA A 254 13.98 -19.69 10.45
CA ALA A 254 14.16 -20.68 11.53
C ALA A 254 13.02 -20.72 12.55
N GLY A 255 11.97 -19.90 12.39
CA GLY A 255 10.79 -19.89 13.25
C GLY A 255 10.89 -19.01 14.50
N SER A 256 11.98 -18.24 14.67
CA SER A 256 12.06 -17.25 15.77
C SER A 256 11.12 -16.07 15.48
N GLN A 257 10.29 -15.68 16.45
CA GLN A 257 9.36 -14.57 16.29
C GLN A 257 10.08 -13.28 15.94
N ALA A 258 9.58 -12.58 14.90
CA ALA A 258 10.00 -11.23 14.57
C ALA A 258 9.67 -10.25 15.71
N GLN A 259 10.36 -9.11 15.77
CA GLN A 259 10.08 -8.09 16.78
C GLN A 259 8.66 -7.56 16.67
N ALA A 260 8.18 -7.31 15.45
CA ALA A 260 6.86 -6.73 15.20
C ALA A 260 5.72 -7.60 15.79
N ILE A 261 5.73 -8.93 15.59
CA ILE A 261 4.65 -9.79 16.15
C ILE A 261 4.59 -9.76 17.68
N ARG A 262 5.73 -9.46 18.33
CA ARG A 262 5.77 -9.37 19.78
C ARG A 262 5.39 -7.98 20.28
N MET A 263 5.74 -6.94 19.51
CA MET A 263 5.56 -5.54 19.85
C MET A 263 4.16 -5.04 19.51
N ASP A 264 3.68 -5.36 18.31
CA ASP A 264 2.45 -4.81 17.75
C ASP A 264 1.24 -5.71 17.99
N THR A 265 0.10 -5.08 18.18
CA THR A 265 -1.19 -5.72 18.46
C THR A 265 -2.30 -4.91 17.82
N ALA A 266 -3.54 -5.41 17.89
CA ALA A 266 -4.70 -4.59 17.53
C ALA A 266 -4.73 -3.29 18.36
N SER A 267 -5.05 -2.18 17.72
CA SER A 267 -5.40 -1.00 18.52
C SER A 267 -6.72 -1.21 19.27
N GLY A 268 -6.92 -0.50 20.38
CA GLY A 268 -8.20 -0.50 21.09
C GLY A 268 -9.35 0.00 20.22
N HIS A 269 -9.06 0.96 19.32
CA HIS A 269 -9.99 1.49 18.35
C HIS A 269 -10.47 0.39 17.37
N LEU A 270 -9.54 -0.35 16.76
CA LEU A 270 -9.88 -1.46 15.88
C LEU A 270 -10.60 -2.59 16.64
N ALA A 271 -10.13 -2.95 17.82
CA ALA A 271 -10.72 -4.01 18.63
C ALA A 271 -12.19 -3.74 18.95
N THR A 272 -12.56 -2.49 19.29
CA THR A 272 -13.95 -2.06 19.48
C THR A 272 -14.78 -2.31 18.22
N CYS A 273 -14.28 -1.97 17.05
CA CYS A 273 -14.98 -2.20 15.78
C CYS A 273 -15.15 -3.69 15.47
N LEU A 274 -14.06 -4.49 15.58
CA LEU A 274 -14.09 -5.93 15.29
C LEU A 274 -15.01 -6.72 16.22
N ASN A 275 -15.12 -6.29 17.47
CA ASN A 275 -15.98 -6.92 18.48
C ASN A 275 -17.45 -6.47 18.38
N GLY A 276 -17.80 -5.56 17.47
CA GLY A 276 -19.17 -5.07 17.31
C GLY A 276 -19.58 -4.13 18.43
N ASN A 277 -18.66 -3.27 18.89
CA ASN A 277 -18.87 -2.32 19.99
C ASN A 277 -19.45 -2.98 21.27
N ASP A 278 -18.93 -4.12 21.62
CA ASP A 278 -19.44 -4.98 22.70
C ASP A 278 -19.39 -4.35 24.10
N LYS A 279 -18.63 -3.26 24.27
CA LYS A 279 -18.57 -2.46 25.51
C LYS A 279 -19.53 -1.26 25.50
N ASN A 280 -20.33 -1.10 24.45
CA ASN A 280 -21.29 0.00 24.29
C ASN A 280 -20.63 1.39 24.40
N ASP A 281 -19.45 1.56 23.77
CA ASP A 281 -18.81 2.87 23.67
C ASP A 281 -19.76 3.86 23.00
N THR A 282 -19.94 5.02 23.61
CA THR A 282 -20.92 6.04 23.18
C THR A 282 -20.40 6.96 22.06
N ASN A 283 -19.15 6.85 21.65
CA ASN A 283 -18.63 7.61 20.52
C ASN A 283 -19.44 7.28 19.25
N ALA A 284 -19.89 8.32 18.59
CA ALA A 284 -20.78 8.22 17.41
C ALA A 284 -20.20 7.32 16.30
N PHE A 285 -18.88 7.25 16.16
CA PHE A 285 -18.24 6.37 15.19
C PHE A 285 -18.49 4.89 15.49
N TYR A 286 -18.44 4.49 16.78
CA TYR A 286 -18.61 3.08 17.15
C TYR A 286 -20.06 2.62 17.13
N GLN A 287 -21.04 3.54 17.18
CA GLN A 287 -22.49 3.19 17.19
C GLN A 287 -22.90 2.39 15.95
N LYS A 288 -22.28 2.65 14.77
CA LYS A 288 -22.55 1.86 13.57
C LYS A 288 -22.09 0.40 13.64
N PHE A 289 -21.23 0.07 14.61
CA PHE A 289 -20.77 -1.30 14.84
C PHE A 289 -21.59 -2.05 15.88
N ASN A 290 -22.57 -1.41 16.56
CA ASN A 290 -23.36 -2.06 17.61
C ASN A 290 -23.94 -3.39 17.17
N GLY A 291 -23.46 -4.48 17.79
CA GLY A 291 -23.88 -5.84 17.46
C GLY A 291 -23.40 -6.35 16.09
N VAL A 292 -22.59 -5.62 15.34
CA VAL A 292 -21.98 -6.04 14.06
C VAL A 292 -20.57 -6.56 14.31
N VAL A 293 -20.49 -7.82 14.69
CA VAL A 293 -19.20 -8.50 14.89
C VAL A 293 -18.57 -8.84 13.55
N ASP A 294 -17.29 -8.48 13.36
CA ASP A 294 -16.57 -8.79 12.14
C ASP A 294 -16.13 -10.28 12.12
N GLY A 295 -16.59 -11.02 11.11
CA GLY A 295 -16.26 -12.45 10.96
C GLY A 295 -14.78 -12.73 10.68
N ARG A 296 -14.00 -11.71 10.26
CA ARG A 296 -12.56 -11.82 9.99
C ARG A 296 -11.70 -11.74 11.25
N LYS A 297 -12.26 -11.30 12.38
CA LYS A 297 -11.49 -10.92 13.59
C LYS A 297 -10.55 -12.01 14.10
N SER A 298 -10.99 -13.27 14.11
CA SER A 298 -10.17 -14.40 14.57
C SER A 298 -9.06 -14.79 13.59
N ARG A 299 -9.17 -14.37 12.33
CA ARG A 299 -8.13 -14.53 11.33
C ARG A 299 -7.15 -13.35 11.35
N MET A 300 -7.61 -12.16 11.76
CA MET A 300 -6.79 -10.97 11.90
C MET A 300 -5.95 -10.96 13.18
N PHE A 301 -6.57 -11.37 14.29
CA PHE A 301 -5.92 -11.37 15.61
C PHE A 301 -6.34 -12.60 16.41
N THR A 302 -5.50 -12.99 17.37
CA THR A 302 -5.91 -13.99 18.36
C THR A 302 -7.07 -13.46 19.21
N VAL A 303 -7.99 -14.34 19.56
CA VAL A 303 -9.17 -13.98 20.36
C VAL A 303 -9.13 -14.64 21.73
N SER A 304 -9.57 -13.92 22.75
CA SER A 304 -9.77 -14.42 24.10
C SER A 304 -11.22 -14.23 24.51
N ALA A 305 -11.89 -15.30 24.98
CA ALA A 305 -13.31 -15.30 25.26
C ALA A 305 -14.17 -14.72 24.10
N GLY A 306 -13.79 -15.03 22.86
CA GLY A 306 -14.47 -14.55 21.65
C GLY A 306 -14.19 -13.08 21.26
N ARG A 307 -13.26 -12.40 21.92
CA ARG A 307 -12.95 -10.97 21.74
C ARG A 307 -11.51 -10.74 21.29
N VAL A 308 -11.30 -9.72 20.47
CA VAL A 308 -10.00 -9.09 20.26
C VAL A 308 -9.75 -8.11 21.40
N ILE A 309 -8.59 -8.21 22.05
CA ILE A 309 -8.17 -7.33 23.13
C ILE A 309 -7.03 -6.45 22.62
N GLY A 310 -7.38 -5.20 22.31
CA GLY A 310 -6.47 -4.21 21.75
C GLY A 310 -5.91 -3.25 22.79
N VAL A 311 -4.92 -2.48 22.40
CA VAL A 311 -4.27 -1.45 23.21
C VAL A 311 -4.51 -0.07 22.62
N LYS A 312 -4.87 0.92 23.45
CA LYS A 312 -4.99 2.31 22.99
C LYS A 312 -3.61 2.83 22.58
N GLN A 313 -3.52 3.39 21.37
CA GLN A 313 -2.25 3.92 20.87
C GLN A 313 -1.70 5.01 21.83
N GLY A 314 -0.42 4.90 22.15
CA GLY A 314 0.28 5.82 23.04
C GLY A 314 0.04 5.56 24.54
N ALA A 315 -0.87 4.65 24.91
CA ALA A 315 -1.07 4.31 26.33
C ALA A 315 0.17 3.60 26.91
N ARG A 316 0.56 4.00 28.12
CA ARG A 316 1.74 3.48 28.83
C ARG A 316 1.35 2.71 30.09
N PRO A 317 2.21 1.79 30.57
CA PRO A 317 1.96 1.09 31.84
C PRO A 317 1.69 2.06 32.98
N GLY A 318 0.63 1.80 33.74
CA GLY A 318 0.21 2.64 34.87
C GLY A 318 -0.68 3.83 34.53
N GLU A 319 -0.92 4.10 33.24
CA GLU A 319 -1.86 5.13 32.80
C GLU A 319 -3.30 4.59 32.78
N PRO A 320 -4.33 5.46 33.03
CA PRO A 320 -5.74 5.06 33.03
C PRO A 320 -6.21 4.43 31.72
N ASP A 321 -5.60 4.82 30.60
CA ASP A 321 -5.93 4.35 29.25
C ASP A 321 -5.31 2.99 28.90
N MET A 322 -4.40 2.47 29.75
CA MET A 322 -3.80 1.18 29.53
C MET A 322 -4.80 0.06 29.85
N THR A 323 -5.07 -0.80 28.87
CA THR A 323 -5.95 -1.95 29.10
C THR A 323 -5.37 -2.90 30.15
N THR A 324 -6.23 -3.34 31.10
CA THR A 324 -5.91 -4.38 32.09
C THR A 324 -6.36 -5.78 31.63
N GLU A 325 -7.12 -5.86 30.52
CA GLU A 325 -7.58 -7.15 30.00
C GLU A 325 -6.41 -7.96 29.44
N ARG A 326 -6.43 -9.27 29.69
CA ARG A 326 -5.38 -10.21 29.27
C ARG A 326 -5.99 -11.53 28.77
N PRO A 327 -5.33 -12.24 27.85
CA PRO A 327 -4.11 -11.83 27.13
C PRO A 327 -4.41 -10.76 26.08
N ILE A 328 -3.46 -9.85 25.82
CA ILE A 328 -3.53 -8.91 24.67
C ILE A 328 -3.44 -9.73 23.39
N SER A 329 -4.27 -9.40 22.41
CA SER A 329 -4.32 -10.10 21.12
C SER A 329 -3.05 -9.90 20.31
N GLN A 330 -2.55 -10.98 19.73
CA GLN A 330 -1.45 -10.99 18.77
C GLN A 330 -1.99 -11.11 17.34
N PHE A 331 -1.13 -10.94 16.33
CA PHE A 331 -1.52 -11.18 14.94
C PHE A 331 -2.09 -12.58 14.75
N GLY A 332 -3.20 -12.68 14.03
CA GLY A 332 -3.82 -13.92 13.62
C GLY A 332 -3.18 -14.51 12.35
N ALA A 333 -3.44 -15.78 12.13
CA ALA A 333 -2.87 -16.51 11.00
C ALA A 333 -3.24 -15.93 9.62
N GLY A 334 -4.39 -15.27 9.50
CA GLY A 334 -4.93 -14.81 8.20
C GLY A 334 -4.05 -13.81 7.46
N TRP A 335 -3.20 -13.08 8.15
CA TRP A 335 -2.24 -12.19 7.51
C TRP A 335 -1.11 -12.93 6.79
N PHE A 336 -0.79 -14.14 7.25
CA PHE A 336 0.38 -14.90 6.81
C PHE A 336 0.01 -16.14 5.97
N THR A 337 -1.18 -16.68 6.17
CA THR A 337 -1.64 -17.86 5.45
C THR A 337 -3.17 -17.95 5.44
N THR A 338 -3.74 -18.65 4.45
CA THR A 338 -5.16 -19.02 4.45
C THR A 338 -5.43 -20.31 5.25
N GLN A 339 -4.38 -21.05 5.64
CA GLN A 339 -4.51 -22.27 6.47
C GLN A 339 -4.99 -21.90 7.88
N PRO A 340 -5.63 -22.83 8.61
CA PRO A 340 -6.09 -22.59 9.98
C PRO A 340 -4.97 -22.10 10.91
N GLU A 341 -3.80 -22.72 10.80
CA GLU A 341 -2.62 -22.41 11.61
C GLU A 341 -1.49 -21.84 10.75
N VAL A 342 -0.67 -21.02 11.34
CA VAL A 342 0.50 -20.42 10.71
C VAL A 342 1.78 -20.95 11.32
N ASP A 343 2.75 -21.30 10.45
CA ASP A 343 4.12 -21.64 10.79
C ASP A 343 5.09 -20.82 9.90
N ALA A 344 6.39 -20.95 10.15
CA ALA A 344 7.40 -20.22 9.40
C ALA A 344 7.39 -20.62 7.90
N ALA A 345 7.10 -21.86 7.57
CA ALA A 345 7.12 -22.35 6.19
C ALA A 345 5.97 -21.76 5.36
N ASN A 346 4.72 -21.86 5.87
CA ASN A 346 3.55 -21.38 5.14
C ASN A 346 3.48 -19.84 5.10
N ALA A 347 3.94 -19.16 6.16
CA ALA A 347 4.04 -17.72 6.17
C ALA A 347 5.11 -17.22 5.18
N SER A 348 6.30 -17.84 5.18
CA SER A 348 7.41 -17.45 4.31
C SER A 348 7.11 -17.65 2.83
N SER A 349 6.37 -18.69 2.47
CA SER A 349 6.07 -19.05 1.08
C SER A 349 4.86 -18.31 0.49
N ARG A 350 4.08 -17.58 1.30
CA ARG A 350 2.93 -16.83 0.79
C ARG A 350 3.38 -15.78 -0.23
N ALA A 351 2.65 -15.69 -1.34
CA ALA A 351 2.87 -14.62 -2.32
C ALA A 351 2.61 -13.23 -1.69
N GLY A 352 3.41 -12.25 -2.05
CA GLY A 352 3.26 -10.88 -1.57
C GLY A 352 2.14 -10.15 -2.30
N ALA A 353 1.33 -9.37 -1.59
CA ALA A 353 0.24 -8.60 -2.19
C ALA A 353 0.74 -7.23 -2.69
N LEU A 354 0.63 -6.99 -3.99
CA LEU A 354 0.82 -5.66 -4.59
C LEU A 354 -0.49 -4.86 -4.51
N MET A 355 -1.58 -5.43 -5.03
CA MET A 355 -2.91 -4.81 -4.99
C MET A 355 -3.96 -5.92 -4.94
N THR A 356 -4.81 -5.93 -3.93
CA THR A 356 -5.80 -7.00 -3.78
C THR A 356 -7.09 -6.73 -4.55
N ALA A 357 -7.83 -7.79 -4.87
CA ALA A 357 -9.18 -7.69 -5.43
C ALA A 357 -10.09 -6.84 -4.52
N THR A 358 -9.89 -6.89 -3.22
CA THR A 358 -10.56 -6.02 -2.25
C THR A 358 -10.33 -4.54 -2.53
N GLU A 359 -9.07 -4.11 -2.70
CA GLU A 359 -8.75 -2.71 -3.02
C GLU A 359 -9.38 -2.30 -4.34
N ILE A 360 -9.22 -3.12 -5.38
CA ILE A 360 -9.74 -2.86 -6.73
C ILE A 360 -11.26 -2.68 -6.70
N ASN A 361 -11.97 -3.57 -6.02
CA ASN A 361 -13.42 -3.50 -5.93
C ASN A 361 -13.90 -2.28 -5.10
N LEU A 362 -13.19 -1.89 -4.04
CA LEU A 362 -13.52 -0.65 -3.31
C LEU A 362 -13.25 0.61 -4.12
N LEU A 363 -12.22 0.61 -5.00
CA LEU A 363 -12.02 1.69 -5.96
C LEU A 363 -13.14 1.76 -6.99
N LYS A 364 -13.61 0.62 -7.51
CA LYS A 364 -14.79 0.56 -8.41
C LYS A 364 -16.07 1.05 -7.70
N ALA A 365 -16.27 0.65 -6.44
CA ALA A 365 -17.40 1.09 -5.63
C ALA A 365 -17.39 2.62 -5.42
N GLU A 366 -16.24 3.22 -5.07
CA GLU A 366 -16.12 4.67 -4.96
C GLU A 366 -16.30 5.37 -6.31
N ALA A 367 -15.69 4.82 -7.37
CA ALA A 367 -15.82 5.35 -8.72
C ALA A 367 -17.26 5.39 -9.20
N SER A 368 -18.10 4.40 -8.85
CA SER A 368 -19.51 4.39 -9.22
C SER A 368 -20.30 5.57 -8.62
N LEU A 369 -19.90 6.03 -7.44
CA LEU A 369 -20.52 7.19 -6.79
C LEU A 369 -20.05 8.52 -7.36
N ARG A 370 -18.76 8.60 -7.78
CA ARG A 370 -18.10 9.84 -8.22
C ARG A 370 -18.12 10.02 -9.73
N TYR A 371 -18.01 8.93 -10.48
CA TYR A 371 -17.78 8.91 -11.93
C TYR A 371 -18.69 7.87 -12.61
N PRO A 372 -20.02 8.13 -12.63
CA PRO A 372 -21.01 7.17 -13.17
C PRO A 372 -20.74 6.74 -14.62
N SER A 373 -20.02 7.58 -15.40
CA SER A 373 -19.64 7.28 -16.78
C SER A 373 -18.75 6.05 -16.92
N LEU A 374 -18.07 5.61 -15.85
CA LEU A 374 -17.28 4.37 -15.85
C LEU A 374 -18.15 3.10 -15.83
N GLY A 375 -19.44 3.21 -15.50
CA GLY A 375 -20.40 2.11 -15.63
C GLY A 375 -20.26 0.99 -14.59
N TYR A 376 -19.57 1.21 -13.48
CA TYR A 376 -19.43 0.17 -12.44
C TYR A 376 -20.69 0.00 -11.62
N ASP A 377 -21.09 -1.25 -11.33
CA ASP A 377 -22.08 -1.57 -10.29
C ASP A 377 -21.42 -1.42 -8.91
N GLY A 378 -21.67 -0.28 -8.27
CA GLY A 378 -21.05 0.07 -7.00
C GLY A 378 -21.44 -0.86 -5.86
N LYS A 379 -22.70 -1.37 -5.83
CA LYS A 379 -23.16 -2.30 -4.80
C LYS A 379 -22.44 -3.65 -4.94
N SER A 380 -22.46 -4.21 -6.12
CA SER A 380 -21.76 -5.49 -6.39
C SER A 380 -20.27 -5.35 -6.13
N ALA A 381 -19.63 -4.25 -6.52
CA ALA A 381 -18.21 -4.02 -6.24
C ALA A 381 -17.93 -3.93 -4.73
N PHE A 382 -18.76 -3.23 -3.96
CA PHE A 382 -18.63 -3.14 -2.51
C PHE A 382 -18.75 -4.51 -1.83
N GLU A 383 -19.74 -5.32 -2.20
CA GLU A 383 -19.99 -6.66 -1.65
C GLU A 383 -18.88 -7.64 -2.06
N ASN A 384 -18.41 -7.57 -3.31
CA ASN A 384 -17.26 -8.37 -3.80
C ASN A 384 -15.97 -8.01 -3.06
N ALA A 385 -15.76 -6.76 -2.70
CA ALA A 385 -14.61 -6.36 -1.91
C ALA A 385 -14.60 -7.02 -0.52
N ILE A 386 -15.74 -7.05 0.15
CA ILE A 386 -15.87 -7.73 1.45
C ILE A 386 -15.61 -9.23 1.28
N THR A 387 -16.24 -9.87 0.29
CA THR A 387 -16.06 -11.30 0.00
C THR A 387 -14.59 -11.62 -0.27
N SER A 388 -13.90 -10.81 -1.10
CA SER A 388 -12.47 -10.98 -1.39
C SER A 388 -11.59 -10.82 -0.15
N SER A 389 -11.93 -9.88 0.75
CA SER A 389 -11.20 -9.70 2.01
C SER A 389 -11.34 -10.92 2.94
N PHE A 390 -12.53 -11.50 3.03
CA PHE A 390 -12.74 -12.75 3.78
C PHE A 390 -11.90 -13.89 3.18
N ALA A 391 -11.95 -14.06 1.87
CA ALA A 391 -11.18 -15.09 1.16
C ALA A 391 -9.66 -14.90 1.33
N TYR A 392 -9.16 -13.66 1.22
CA TYR A 392 -7.74 -13.36 1.40
C TYR A 392 -7.22 -13.80 2.78
N LEU A 393 -8.03 -13.60 3.82
CA LEU A 393 -7.68 -13.98 5.19
C LEU A 393 -8.00 -15.45 5.53
N GLY A 394 -8.67 -16.18 4.64
CA GLY A 394 -9.21 -17.52 4.95
C GLY A 394 -10.31 -17.48 6.02
N ALA A 395 -11.10 -16.41 6.04
CA ALA A 395 -12.25 -16.24 6.93
C ALA A 395 -13.53 -16.78 6.26
N THR A 396 -14.52 -17.13 7.06
CA THR A 396 -15.85 -17.61 6.63
C THR A 396 -16.94 -16.63 7.07
N GLY A 397 -18.17 -16.77 6.52
CA GLY A 397 -19.32 -15.97 6.91
C GLY A 397 -19.39 -14.59 6.22
N ALA A 398 -18.78 -14.42 5.05
CA ALA A 398 -18.82 -13.16 4.29
C ALA A 398 -20.27 -12.73 3.96
N SER A 399 -21.12 -13.66 3.52
CA SER A 399 -22.52 -13.39 3.15
C SER A 399 -23.34 -12.86 4.34
N ASP A 400 -23.19 -13.44 5.52
CA ASP A 400 -23.90 -13.02 6.73
C ASP A 400 -23.41 -11.64 7.19
N TYR A 401 -22.10 -11.40 7.10
CA TYR A 401 -21.53 -10.09 7.41
C TYR A 401 -22.03 -9.01 6.43
N ILE A 402 -22.04 -9.29 5.11
CA ILE A 402 -22.56 -8.40 4.06
C ILE A 402 -24.04 -8.09 4.31
N ALA A 403 -24.86 -9.12 4.56
CA ALA A 403 -26.27 -8.93 4.85
C ALA A 403 -26.49 -7.99 6.04
N LYS A 404 -25.68 -8.15 7.10
CA LYS A 404 -25.78 -7.35 8.31
C LYS A 404 -25.31 -5.91 8.10
N VAL A 405 -24.11 -5.69 7.51
CA VAL A 405 -23.61 -4.33 7.31
C VAL A 405 -24.49 -3.52 6.38
N ASN A 406 -25.11 -4.14 5.37
CA ASN A 406 -26.02 -3.47 4.43
C ASN A 406 -27.32 -2.93 5.06
N THR A 407 -27.61 -3.29 6.31
CA THR A 407 -28.69 -2.67 7.07
C THR A 407 -28.26 -1.43 7.86
N VAL A 408 -26.94 -1.11 7.86
CA VAL A 408 -26.37 -0.05 8.71
C VAL A 408 -25.76 1.05 7.84
N ASN A 409 -26.29 2.28 7.97
CA ASN A 409 -25.71 3.45 7.32
C ASN A 409 -24.26 3.65 7.74
N LYS A 410 -23.39 4.09 6.82
CA LYS A 410 -21.96 4.36 7.03
C LYS A 410 -21.11 3.11 7.28
N LEU A 411 -21.69 1.91 7.23
CA LEU A 411 -20.99 0.64 7.36
C LEU A 411 -21.22 -0.30 6.17
N GLY A 412 -22.43 -0.24 5.56
CA GLY A 412 -22.81 -0.99 4.38
C GLY A 412 -23.29 -0.12 3.23
N TRP A 413 -23.75 -0.75 2.14
CA TRP A 413 -24.18 -0.06 0.92
C TRP A 413 -25.62 0.48 1.05
N THR A 414 -25.85 1.34 2.02
CA THR A 414 -27.16 1.95 2.31
C THR A 414 -27.00 3.43 2.68
N GLY A 415 -28.12 4.18 2.68
CA GLY A 415 -28.11 5.62 2.95
C GLY A 415 -27.69 6.49 1.76
N SER A 416 -27.24 7.69 2.06
CA SER A 416 -26.78 8.68 1.08
C SER A 416 -25.44 8.28 0.43
N ASN A 417 -25.03 8.99 -0.64
CA ASN A 417 -23.69 8.79 -1.23
C ASN A 417 -22.57 9.12 -0.23
N THR A 418 -22.78 10.05 0.69
CA THR A 418 -21.84 10.34 1.78
C THR A 418 -21.75 9.16 2.74
N ASP A 419 -22.87 8.56 3.14
CA ASP A 419 -22.88 7.36 4.00
C ASP A 419 -22.19 6.18 3.31
N LYS A 420 -22.44 5.96 2.02
CA LYS A 420 -21.77 4.92 1.22
C LYS A 420 -20.27 5.18 1.09
N THR A 421 -19.85 6.44 0.94
CA THR A 421 -18.42 6.81 0.92
C THR A 421 -17.76 6.47 2.25
N GLU A 422 -18.39 6.82 3.38
CA GLU A 422 -17.87 6.44 4.72
C GLU A 422 -17.83 4.92 4.89
N ALA A 423 -18.83 4.19 4.39
CA ALA A 423 -18.84 2.72 4.41
C ALA A 423 -17.68 2.12 3.60
N ILE A 424 -17.44 2.62 2.38
CA ILE A 424 -16.32 2.19 1.53
C ILE A 424 -14.98 2.38 2.28
N MET A 425 -14.74 3.57 2.85
CA MET A 425 -13.50 3.88 3.57
C MET A 425 -13.36 3.04 4.84
N THR A 426 -14.47 2.77 5.54
CA THR A 426 -14.49 1.91 6.72
C THR A 426 -14.13 0.45 6.36
N GLN A 427 -14.77 -0.11 5.32
CA GLN A 427 -14.46 -1.48 4.88
C GLN A 427 -13.04 -1.58 4.30
N LYS A 428 -12.55 -0.52 3.63
CA LYS A 428 -11.17 -0.45 3.13
C LYS A 428 -10.16 -0.50 4.27
N TRP A 429 -10.39 0.25 5.34
CA TRP A 429 -9.56 0.23 6.54
C TRP A 429 -9.54 -1.14 7.20
N LEU A 430 -10.71 -1.75 7.43
CA LEU A 430 -10.82 -3.09 8.03
C LEU A 430 -10.10 -4.16 7.19
N ALA A 431 -10.17 -4.05 5.86
CA ALA A 431 -9.64 -5.06 4.96
C ALA A 431 -8.15 -4.91 4.65
N LEU A 432 -7.66 -3.67 4.52
CA LEU A 432 -6.31 -3.39 4.03
C LEU A 432 -5.32 -3.02 5.14
N GLY A 433 -5.73 -3.05 6.41
CA GLY A 433 -4.95 -2.56 7.55
C GLY A 433 -3.55 -3.17 7.74
N MET A 434 -3.30 -4.37 7.18
CA MET A 434 -1.97 -5.02 7.16
C MET A 434 -1.55 -5.44 5.74
N ILE A 435 -2.21 -4.92 4.69
CA ILE A 435 -1.88 -5.25 3.30
C ILE A 435 -1.34 -4.01 2.59
N THR A 436 -2.19 -2.99 2.42
CA THR A 436 -1.84 -1.69 1.82
C THR A 436 -2.41 -0.52 2.65
N PRO A 437 -2.15 -0.46 3.98
CA PRO A 437 -2.77 0.51 4.88
C PRO A 437 -2.39 1.95 4.56
N ILE A 438 -1.29 2.17 3.84
CA ILE A 438 -0.91 3.50 3.37
C ILE A 438 -1.97 4.10 2.43
N GLN A 439 -2.69 3.27 1.65
CA GLN A 439 -3.79 3.73 0.82
C GLN A 439 -4.97 4.22 1.67
N VAL A 440 -5.21 3.60 2.81
CA VAL A 440 -6.21 4.03 3.79
C VAL A 440 -5.82 5.37 4.42
N PHE A 441 -4.54 5.57 4.74
CA PHE A 441 -4.05 6.85 5.25
C PHE A 441 -4.23 7.98 4.23
N PHE A 442 -3.94 7.74 2.96
CA PHE A 442 -4.20 8.69 1.88
C PHE A 442 -5.70 9.01 1.75
N ASP A 443 -6.57 8.00 1.84
CA ASP A 443 -8.00 8.20 1.77
C ASP A 443 -8.54 8.97 2.99
N TYR A 444 -7.99 8.74 4.18
CA TYR A 444 -8.27 9.56 5.35
C TYR A 444 -7.93 11.03 5.10
N ASN A 445 -6.74 11.33 4.59
CA ASN A 445 -6.33 12.70 4.27
C ASN A 445 -7.22 13.34 3.18
N ARG A 446 -7.72 12.54 2.22
CA ARG A 446 -8.57 12.99 1.11
C ARG A 446 -10.03 13.20 1.48
N THR A 447 -10.59 12.33 2.33
CA THR A 447 -12.03 12.26 2.60
C THR A 447 -12.42 12.56 4.05
N GLY A 448 -11.48 12.51 4.99
CA GLY A 448 -11.74 12.52 6.43
C GLY A 448 -12.21 11.16 6.98
N TYR A 449 -12.34 10.12 6.14
CA TYR A 449 -12.79 8.78 6.53
C TYR A 449 -11.70 7.71 6.31
N PRO A 450 -11.74 6.61 7.11
CA PRO A 450 -12.57 6.42 8.31
C PRO A 450 -12.07 7.30 9.47
N TYR A 451 -12.94 7.54 10.45
CA TYR A 451 -12.48 8.12 11.71
C TYR A 451 -11.40 7.21 12.32
N THR A 452 -10.24 7.77 12.57
CA THR A 452 -9.11 7.10 13.18
C THR A 452 -8.47 8.08 14.16
N PRO A 453 -8.68 7.93 15.48
CA PRO A 453 -8.20 8.87 16.49
C PRO A 453 -6.68 8.96 16.49
N LEU A 454 -6.15 10.06 17.00
CA LEU A 454 -4.73 10.21 17.27
C LEU A 454 -4.35 9.36 18.49
N ALA A 455 -3.07 8.98 18.58
CA ALA A 455 -2.50 8.42 19.78
C ALA A 455 -2.55 9.45 20.93
N THR A 456 -2.62 8.98 22.19
CA THR A 456 -2.67 9.85 23.37
C THR A 456 -1.44 10.73 23.53
N THR A 457 -0.32 10.31 22.95
CA THR A 457 0.98 11.00 22.98
C THR A 457 1.23 11.92 21.80
N ALA A 458 0.27 12.05 20.85
CA ALA A 458 0.44 12.88 19.67
C ALA A 458 0.71 14.36 20.05
N VAL A 459 1.76 14.96 19.45
CA VAL A 459 2.15 16.35 19.71
C VAL A 459 1.43 17.34 18.79
N TYR A 460 0.75 16.85 17.76
CA TYR A 460 -0.10 17.64 16.87
C TYR A 460 -1.56 17.19 16.99
N ASP A 461 -2.47 18.10 16.69
CA ASP A 461 -3.94 17.89 16.75
C ASP A 461 -4.51 17.16 15.53
N LYS A 462 -3.66 16.77 14.59
CA LYS A 462 -4.03 16.08 13.33
C LYS A 462 -2.86 15.23 12.82
N LYS A 463 -3.16 14.34 11.87
CA LYS A 463 -2.16 13.56 11.14
C LYS A 463 -1.46 14.43 10.10
N PRO A 464 -0.21 14.09 9.72
CA PRO A 464 0.51 14.85 8.71
C PRO A 464 -0.11 14.66 7.32
N TYR A 465 -0.02 15.68 6.49
CA TYR A 465 -0.39 15.60 5.07
C TYR A 465 0.71 14.95 4.23
N ARG A 466 1.95 14.97 4.72
CA ARG A 466 3.15 14.47 4.04
C ARG A 466 4.26 14.13 5.03
N LEU A 467 5.31 13.46 4.54
CA LEU A 467 6.54 13.26 5.29
C LEU A 467 7.61 14.31 4.93
N MET A 468 8.64 14.40 5.78
CA MET A 468 9.83 15.20 5.53
C MET A 468 10.75 14.52 4.53
N TYR A 469 11.47 15.30 3.72
CA TYR A 469 12.53 14.75 2.88
C TYR A 469 13.64 14.13 3.73
N PRO A 470 14.21 12.99 3.31
CA PRO A 470 15.18 12.27 4.13
C PRO A 470 16.54 12.98 4.21
N THR A 471 17.28 12.71 5.28
CA THR A 471 18.63 13.25 5.50
C THR A 471 19.59 12.89 4.36
N SER A 472 19.46 11.69 3.77
CA SER A 472 20.24 11.24 2.63
C SER A 472 20.09 12.16 1.42
N GLU A 473 18.87 12.55 1.10
CA GLU A 473 18.57 13.46 0.00
C GLU A 473 19.06 14.88 0.28
N ILE A 474 18.85 15.37 1.50
CA ILE A 474 19.35 16.70 1.93
C ILE A 474 20.88 16.77 1.82
N ALA A 475 21.58 15.68 2.16
CA ALA A 475 23.05 15.62 2.07
C ALA A 475 23.54 15.51 0.62
N ALA A 476 22.88 14.66 -0.18
CA ALA A 476 23.34 14.35 -1.54
C ALA A 476 22.88 15.36 -2.60
N ASN A 477 21.73 16.01 -2.41
CA ASN A 477 21.04 16.84 -3.40
C ASN A 477 20.58 18.20 -2.83
N SER A 478 21.32 18.77 -1.89
CA SER A 478 20.96 19.96 -1.10
C SER A 478 20.51 21.18 -1.92
N GLN A 479 20.99 21.31 -3.16
CA GLN A 479 20.67 22.44 -4.04
C GLN A 479 19.22 22.37 -4.60
N ASN A 480 18.64 21.17 -4.65
CA ASN A 480 17.35 20.93 -5.29
C ASN A 480 16.23 20.57 -4.29
N VAL A 481 16.61 20.10 -3.08
CA VAL A 481 15.63 19.70 -2.05
C VAL A 481 14.87 20.94 -1.54
N PRO A 482 13.53 20.99 -1.63
CA PRO A 482 12.77 22.09 -1.06
C PRO A 482 12.94 22.16 0.47
N ALA A 483 13.13 23.35 1.00
CA ALA A 483 13.17 23.56 2.45
C ALA A 483 11.81 23.24 3.09
N LEU A 484 11.79 22.39 4.11
CA LEU A 484 10.57 21.94 4.77
C LEU A 484 10.83 21.73 6.27
N THR A 485 9.95 22.24 7.11
CA THR A 485 9.95 21.99 8.55
C THR A 485 8.92 20.93 8.93
N ALA A 486 9.11 20.26 10.07
CA ALA A 486 8.15 19.29 10.59
C ALA A 486 6.73 19.86 10.74
N ALA A 487 6.59 21.07 11.26
CA ALA A 487 5.31 21.75 11.43
C ALA A 487 4.57 21.97 10.10
N GLN A 488 5.30 22.25 9.01
CA GLN A 488 4.71 22.40 7.68
C GLN A 488 4.11 21.11 7.13
N CYS A 489 4.54 19.94 7.63
CA CYS A 489 3.92 18.67 7.26
C CYS A 489 2.48 18.54 7.77
N PHE A 490 2.11 19.27 8.81
CA PHE A 490 0.78 19.26 9.43
C PHE A 490 -0.10 20.44 9.01
N ALA A 491 0.36 21.32 8.13
CA ALA A 491 -0.38 22.46 7.61
C ALA A 491 -0.42 22.40 6.08
N LYS A 492 -1.56 22.80 5.47
CA LYS A 492 -1.62 22.97 4.03
C LYS A 492 -0.75 24.16 3.61
N ASN A 493 0.11 23.92 2.64
CA ASN A 493 1.05 24.89 2.08
C ASN A 493 1.40 24.54 0.63
N GLU A 494 2.32 25.27 0.02
CA GLU A 494 2.76 25.05 -1.36
C GLU A 494 3.40 23.67 -1.62
N LEU A 495 4.01 23.07 -0.58
CA LEU A 495 4.63 21.76 -0.64
C LEU A 495 3.67 20.62 -0.24
N THR A 496 2.44 20.92 0.14
CA THR A 496 1.41 19.89 0.34
C THR A 496 1.15 19.16 -0.97
N PRO A 497 1.04 17.82 -0.98
CA PRO A 497 0.71 17.08 -2.19
C PRO A 497 -0.49 17.67 -2.93
N PHE A 498 -0.39 17.78 -4.26
CA PHE A 498 -1.36 18.54 -5.06
C PHE A 498 -2.81 18.06 -4.92
N TRP A 499 -2.99 16.78 -4.70
CA TRP A 499 -4.32 16.17 -4.56
C TRP A 499 -5.01 16.49 -3.21
N LEU A 500 -4.30 17.15 -2.28
CA LEU A 500 -4.80 17.64 -0.98
C LEU A 500 -4.99 19.16 -0.91
N LYS A 501 -4.59 19.91 -1.93
CA LYS A 501 -4.68 21.39 -1.97
C LYS A 501 -6.10 21.88 -2.11
#